data_02dfe211288334d93a4a57807caa3094
#
_entry.id   02dfe211288334d93a4a57807caa3094
#
_cell.length_a   1.000
_cell.length_b   1.000
_cell.length_c   1.000
_cell.angle_alpha   90.00
_cell.angle_beta   90.00
_cell.angle_gamma   90.00
#
_symmetry.space_group_name_H-M   'P 1'
#
loop_
_entity.id
_entity.type
_entity.pdbx_description
1 polymer ?
#
loop_
_entity_poly.entity_id
_entity_poly.type
_entity_poly.pdbx_seq_one_letter_code
_entity_poly.pdbx_strand_id
1 'polypeptide(L)'
;MTAFENIVVGKSSIPSLVITVILMILIPLIFFIYWRRKHKQQTNISYLIAGAVGFILSARVLELGVHYICILADNPVSRFINGNTAAYVLYGITMAGVFEECGRHIILKYIMKKNRTPENAVLYGIGHSGIEILAVILPLMITYLAVAVLFSSGDTENALSTLKITEETAAAALPSVQAAAAFDYSMMAMNVIERLCAMFLHTALTVIVYYGIVRAQRACLPMAVILHMLMDTFPALYQRGVIGLWAVEVWAAVWTAVTVFIAVMLYRKMKMPCDAAGSSSI
;
A
#
# COMPACT_ATOMS: atom_id res chain seq x y z
N MET A 1 13.77 22.24 20.48
CA MET A 1 12.44 22.84 20.64
C MET A 1 12.26 24.12 19.79
N THR A 2 13.26 25.00 19.68
CA THR A 2 13.20 26.23 18.85
C THR A 2 12.82 25.98 17.36
N ALA A 3 13.17 24.82 16.79
CA ALA A 3 12.80 24.47 15.41
C ALA A 3 11.28 24.40 15.17
N PHE A 4 10.48 24.16 16.20
CA PHE A 4 9.02 24.10 16.12
C PHE A 4 8.33 25.46 16.25
N GLU A 5 8.99 26.47 16.82
CA GLU A 5 8.44 27.82 17.01
C GLU A 5 8.15 28.53 15.68
N ASN A 6 8.88 28.19 14.63
CA ASN A 6 8.74 28.77 13.30
C ASN A 6 7.79 27.97 12.36
N ILE A 7 7.11 26.95 12.87
CA ILE A 7 6.18 26.15 12.06
C ILE A 7 4.88 26.93 11.89
N VAL A 8 4.59 27.25 10.64
CA VAL A 8 3.33 27.90 10.24
C VAL A 8 2.47 26.90 9.48
N VAL A 9 1.29 26.63 9.99
CA VAL A 9 0.32 25.75 9.32
C VAL A 9 -0.29 26.49 8.13
N GLY A 10 -0.14 25.91 6.94
CA GLY A 10 -0.70 26.44 5.71
C GLY A 10 -2.24 26.54 5.78
N LYS A 11 -2.82 27.58 5.17
CA LYS A 11 -4.28 27.77 5.16
C LYS A 11 -5.05 26.59 4.55
N SER A 12 -4.43 25.87 3.62
CA SER A 12 -5.00 24.69 2.97
C SER A 12 -4.76 23.39 3.73
N SER A 13 -3.86 23.35 4.74
CA SER A 13 -3.46 22.09 5.40
C SER A 13 -4.62 21.36 6.03
N ILE A 14 -5.36 21.99 6.91
CA ILE A 14 -6.49 21.36 7.60
C ILE A 14 -7.59 20.93 6.61
N PRO A 15 -8.07 21.80 5.69
CA PRO A 15 -9.09 21.39 4.74
C PRO A 15 -8.65 20.23 3.84
N SER A 16 -7.43 20.25 3.31
CA SER A 16 -6.93 19.17 2.45
C SER A 16 -6.74 17.86 3.22
N LEU A 17 -6.26 17.91 4.46
CA LEU A 17 -6.15 16.73 5.34
C LEU A 17 -7.51 16.14 5.69
N VAL A 18 -8.52 16.97 6.01
CA VAL A 18 -9.89 16.49 6.26
C VAL A 18 -10.44 15.76 5.06
N ILE A 19 -10.31 16.35 3.86
CA ILE A 19 -10.76 15.71 2.60
C ILE A 19 -9.99 14.41 2.39
N THR A 20 -8.67 14.39 2.60
CA THR A 20 -7.85 13.18 2.46
C THR A 20 -8.34 12.06 3.38
N VAL A 21 -8.55 12.34 4.67
CA VAL A 21 -9.07 11.37 5.64
C VAL A 21 -10.40 10.77 5.18
N ILE A 22 -11.33 11.61 4.69
CA ILE A 22 -12.61 11.14 4.15
C ILE A 22 -12.40 10.24 2.93
N LEU A 23 -11.53 10.64 2.00
CA LEU A 23 -11.27 9.87 0.78
C LEU A 23 -10.57 8.54 1.08
N MET A 24 -9.68 8.46 2.09
CA MET A 24 -9.06 7.20 2.52
C MET A 24 -10.08 6.17 3.02
N ILE A 25 -11.23 6.62 3.53
CA ILE A 25 -12.34 5.73 3.91
C ILE A 25 -13.22 5.41 2.69
N LEU A 26 -13.51 6.41 1.86
CA LEU A 26 -14.45 6.25 0.75
C LEU A 26 -13.89 5.40 -0.39
N ILE A 27 -12.59 5.50 -0.71
CA ILE A 27 -11.97 4.75 -1.80
C ILE A 27 -12.21 3.23 -1.65
N PRO A 28 -11.75 2.54 -0.60
CA PRO A 28 -11.96 1.10 -0.47
C PRO A 28 -13.44 0.74 -0.36
N LEU A 29 -14.26 1.56 0.27
CA LEU A 29 -15.70 1.35 0.40
C LEU A 29 -16.41 1.39 -0.96
N ILE A 30 -16.08 2.36 -1.82
CA ILE A 30 -16.65 2.48 -3.16
C ILE A 30 -16.27 1.27 -4.02
N PHE A 31 -14.99 0.87 -4.02
CA PHE A 31 -14.52 -0.32 -4.74
C PHE A 31 -15.25 -1.58 -4.28
N PHE A 32 -15.38 -1.78 -2.97
CA PHE A 32 -16.11 -2.91 -2.40
C PHE A 32 -17.58 -2.90 -2.81
N ILE A 33 -18.30 -1.79 -2.60
CA ILE A 33 -19.74 -1.69 -2.90
C ILE A 33 -19.98 -1.89 -4.39
N TYR A 34 -19.19 -1.23 -5.25
CA TYR A 34 -19.31 -1.36 -6.70
C TYR A 34 -19.12 -2.81 -7.14
N TRP A 35 -18.01 -3.44 -6.74
CA TRP A 35 -17.71 -4.80 -7.15
C TRP A 35 -18.72 -5.81 -6.63
N ARG A 36 -19.09 -5.70 -5.35
CA ARG A 36 -20.05 -6.58 -4.71
C ARG A 36 -21.46 -6.46 -5.30
N ARG A 37 -21.92 -5.26 -5.63
CA ARG A 37 -23.22 -5.08 -6.29
C ARG A 37 -23.24 -5.69 -7.68
N LYS A 38 -22.19 -5.45 -8.46
CA LYS A 38 -22.08 -5.95 -9.84
C LYS A 38 -21.96 -7.47 -9.92
N HIS A 39 -21.32 -8.12 -8.95
CA HIS A 39 -21.01 -9.54 -8.95
C HIS A 39 -21.54 -10.27 -7.71
N LYS A 40 -22.73 -9.90 -7.22
CA LYS A 40 -23.29 -10.39 -5.95
C LYS A 40 -23.36 -11.91 -5.86
N GLN A 41 -23.77 -12.60 -6.92
CA GLN A 41 -23.91 -14.06 -6.92
C GLN A 41 -22.59 -14.81 -7.12
N GLN A 42 -21.57 -14.16 -7.67
CA GLN A 42 -20.26 -14.75 -7.98
C GLN A 42 -19.24 -14.49 -6.90
N THR A 43 -19.54 -13.62 -5.92
CA THR A 43 -18.61 -13.19 -4.88
C THR A 43 -19.07 -13.65 -3.49
N ASN A 44 -18.07 -14.07 -2.70
CA ASN A 44 -18.25 -14.40 -1.28
C ASN A 44 -17.44 -13.44 -0.43
N ILE A 45 -18.09 -12.83 0.56
CA ILE A 45 -17.48 -11.84 1.48
C ILE A 45 -16.24 -12.40 2.21
N SER A 46 -16.15 -13.71 2.39
CA SER A 46 -14.98 -14.34 2.99
C SER A 46 -13.67 -14.04 2.25
N TYR A 47 -13.73 -13.78 0.93
CA TYR A 47 -12.54 -13.38 0.16
C TYR A 47 -12.08 -11.95 0.47
N LEU A 48 -13.00 -11.02 0.72
CA LEU A 48 -12.65 -9.67 1.21
C LEU A 48 -11.94 -9.75 2.57
N ILE A 49 -12.54 -10.50 3.50
CA ILE A 49 -11.99 -10.69 4.85
C ILE A 49 -10.63 -11.40 4.78
N ALA A 50 -10.53 -12.45 3.94
CA ALA A 50 -9.26 -13.16 3.75
C ALA A 50 -8.17 -12.27 3.15
N GLY A 51 -8.52 -11.34 2.25
CA GLY A 51 -7.59 -10.35 1.73
C GLY A 51 -7.10 -9.40 2.81
N ALA A 52 -8.02 -8.87 3.62
CA ALA A 52 -7.68 -7.99 4.73
C ALA A 52 -6.81 -8.68 5.80
N VAL A 53 -7.19 -9.87 6.24
CA VAL A 53 -6.41 -10.66 7.20
C VAL A 53 -5.06 -11.05 6.62
N GLY A 54 -5.03 -11.39 5.32
CA GLY A 54 -3.81 -11.74 4.60
C GLY A 54 -2.77 -10.63 4.62
N PHE A 55 -3.17 -9.40 4.33
CA PHE A 55 -2.29 -8.24 4.44
C PHE A 55 -1.77 -8.04 5.87
N ILE A 56 -2.66 -8.04 6.85
CA ILE A 56 -2.24 -7.85 8.26
C ILE A 56 -1.22 -8.92 8.68
N LEU A 57 -1.45 -10.18 8.35
CA LEU A 57 -0.53 -11.25 8.72
C LEU A 57 0.80 -11.18 7.97
N SER A 58 0.78 -10.96 6.65
CA SER A 58 2.02 -10.92 5.85
C SER A 58 2.83 -9.65 6.07
N ALA A 59 2.22 -8.46 5.92
CA ALA A 59 2.93 -7.20 5.97
C ALA A 59 3.08 -6.64 7.40
N ARG A 60 2.02 -6.70 8.22
CA ARG A 60 2.02 -6.03 9.53
C ARG A 60 2.48 -6.91 10.69
N VAL A 61 2.53 -8.24 10.52
CA VAL A 61 3.04 -9.16 11.53
C VAL A 61 4.37 -9.78 11.09
N LEU A 62 4.39 -10.53 9.99
CA LEU A 62 5.58 -11.29 9.60
C LEU A 62 6.69 -10.37 9.06
N GLU A 63 6.38 -9.52 8.10
CA GLU A 63 7.34 -8.59 7.50
C GLU A 63 7.84 -7.57 8.53
N LEU A 64 6.93 -6.95 9.31
CA LEU A 64 7.31 -6.01 10.37
C LEU A 64 8.20 -6.68 11.44
N GLY A 65 7.99 -7.96 11.76
CA GLY A 65 8.86 -8.73 12.62
C GLY A 65 10.30 -8.82 12.10
N VAL A 66 10.46 -9.02 10.79
CA VAL A 66 11.80 -9.00 10.14
C VAL A 66 12.36 -7.58 10.08
N HIS A 67 11.52 -6.58 9.81
CA HIS A 67 11.93 -5.17 9.81
C HIS A 67 12.44 -4.72 11.18
N TYR A 68 11.85 -5.22 12.27
CA TYR A 68 12.34 -4.93 13.60
C TYR A 68 13.82 -5.33 13.77
N ILE A 69 14.19 -6.51 13.27
CA ILE A 69 15.57 -7.02 13.37
C ILE A 69 16.50 -6.31 12.37
N CYS A 70 16.04 -6.16 11.10
CA CYS A 70 16.91 -5.73 10.00
C CYS A 70 17.00 -4.21 9.83
N ILE A 71 16.05 -3.44 10.37
CA ILE A 71 15.98 -1.98 10.19
C ILE A 71 15.99 -1.23 11.52
N LEU A 72 15.18 -1.66 12.52
CA LEU A 72 14.92 -0.88 13.73
C LEU A 72 15.89 -1.20 14.88
N ALA A 73 16.27 -2.47 15.07
CA ALA A 73 17.18 -2.88 16.12
C ALA A 73 18.62 -2.41 15.79
N ASP A 74 19.35 -1.91 16.79
CA ASP A 74 20.76 -1.52 16.60
C ASP A 74 21.67 -2.75 16.56
N ASN A 75 22.02 -3.16 15.32
CA ASN A 75 22.91 -4.29 15.06
C ASN A 75 23.69 -4.07 13.74
N PRO A 76 24.71 -4.89 13.42
CA PRO A 76 25.52 -4.73 12.22
C PRO A 76 24.71 -4.79 10.91
N VAL A 77 23.63 -5.59 10.85
CA VAL A 77 22.79 -5.74 9.66
C VAL A 77 21.97 -4.46 9.42
N SER A 78 21.30 -3.96 10.47
CA SER A 78 20.52 -2.73 10.36
C SER A 78 21.40 -1.52 10.04
N ARG A 79 22.59 -1.43 10.63
CA ARG A 79 23.55 -0.35 10.30
C ARG A 79 24.01 -0.42 8.85
N PHE A 80 24.28 -1.62 8.32
CA PHE A 80 24.64 -1.79 6.91
C PHE A 80 23.50 -1.40 5.98
N ILE A 81 22.28 -1.90 6.23
CA ILE A 81 21.10 -1.61 5.39
C ILE A 81 20.78 -0.12 5.44
N ASN A 82 20.68 0.48 6.64
CA ASN A 82 20.37 1.90 6.80
C ASN A 82 21.48 2.83 6.29
N GLY A 83 22.74 2.39 6.34
CA GLY A 83 23.88 3.15 5.85
C GLY A 83 24.09 3.09 4.33
N ASN A 84 23.44 2.16 3.61
CA ASN A 84 23.63 1.96 2.18
C ASN A 84 22.31 2.04 1.42
N THR A 85 22.16 3.05 0.55
CA THR A 85 20.93 3.29 -0.19
C THR A 85 20.52 2.09 -1.07
N ALA A 86 21.46 1.45 -1.76
CA ALA A 86 21.14 0.29 -2.61
C ALA A 86 20.68 -0.91 -1.77
N ALA A 87 21.35 -1.16 -0.63
CA ALA A 87 20.94 -2.21 0.30
C ALA A 87 19.55 -1.94 0.88
N TYR A 88 19.27 -0.70 1.27
CA TYR A 88 17.96 -0.29 1.79
C TYR A 88 16.84 -0.50 0.78
N VAL A 89 17.04 -0.02 -0.46
CA VAL A 89 16.04 -0.17 -1.53
C VAL A 89 15.83 -1.64 -1.84
N LEU A 90 16.90 -2.41 -2.08
CA LEU A 90 16.79 -3.84 -2.41
C LEU A 90 16.13 -4.63 -1.29
N TYR A 91 16.48 -4.37 -0.05
CA TYR A 91 15.85 -4.99 1.12
C TYR A 91 14.34 -4.65 1.16
N GLY A 92 13.97 -3.38 1.12
CA GLY A 92 12.58 -2.94 1.24
C GLY A 92 11.67 -3.56 0.18
N ILE A 93 12.05 -3.43 -1.11
CA ILE A 93 11.24 -3.96 -2.22
C ILE A 93 11.14 -5.49 -2.18
N THR A 94 12.22 -6.19 -1.74
CA THR A 94 12.21 -7.65 -1.63
C THR A 94 11.30 -8.10 -0.50
N MET A 95 11.34 -7.44 0.66
CA MET A 95 10.49 -7.78 1.80
C MET A 95 9.02 -7.62 1.45
N ALA A 96 8.59 -6.45 0.97
CA ALA A 96 7.21 -6.22 0.57
C ALA A 96 6.73 -7.23 -0.49
N GLY A 97 7.46 -7.32 -1.61
CA GLY A 97 7.08 -8.22 -2.70
C GLY A 97 7.02 -9.70 -2.29
N VAL A 98 7.97 -10.19 -1.50
CA VAL A 98 8.00 -11.61 -1.08
C VAL A 98 6.94 -11.89 -0.03
N PHE A 99 6.85 -11.11 1.04
CA PHE A 99 5.91 -11.39 2.13
C PHE A 99 4.47 -11.27 1.68
N GLU A 100 4.14 -10.22 0.93
CA GLU A 100 2.76 -10.01 0.51
C GLU A 100 2.32 -11.00 -0.57
N GLU A 101 3.13 -11.26 -1.59
CA GLU A 101 2.72 -12.15 -2.67
C GLU A 101 2.74 -13.63 -2.24
N CYS A 102 3.72 -14.05 -1.43
CA CYS A 102 3.73 -15.39 -0.86
C CYS A 102 2.58 -15.58 0.14
N GLY A 103 2.31 -14.59 1.00
CA GLY A 103 1.17 -14.61 1.92
C GLY A 103 -0.16 -14.73 1.17
N ARG A 104 -0.35 -13.92 0.13
CA ARG A 104 -1.50 -13.97 -0.79
C ARG A 104 -1.64 -15.34 -1.44
N HIS A 105 -0.55 -15.89 -1.96
CA HIS A 105 -0.54 -17.22 -2.57
C HIS A 105 -0.93 -18.31 -1.58
N ILE A 106 -0.38 -18.30 -0.38
CA ILE A 106 -0.67 -19.30 0.66
C ILE A 106 -2.15 -19.28 1.02
N ILE A 107 -2.72 -18.11 1.27
CA ILE A 107 -4.13 -17.97 1.65
C ILE A 107 -5.04 -18.42 0.51
N LEU A 108 -4.83 -17.93 -0.71
CA LEU A 108 -5.67 -18.28 -1.85
C LEU A 108 -5.57 -19.76 -2.23
N LYS A 109 -4.39 -20.37 -2.08
CA LYS A 109 -4.15 -21.76 -2.47
C LYS A 109 -4.63 -22.75 -1.42
N TYR A 110 -4.35 -22.51 -0.15
CA TYR A 110 -4.53 -23.51 0.90
C TYR A 110 -5.73 -23.24 1.80
N ILE A 111 -6.12 -21.96 1.98
CA ILE A 111 -7.26 -21.57 2.85
C ILE A 111 -8.52 -21.35 2.00
N MET A 112 -8.45 -20.54 0.95
CA MET A 112 -9.61 -20.18 0.11
C MET A 112 -9.86 -21.19 -1.02
N LYS A 113 -10.18 -22.44 -0.65
CA LYS A 113 -10.38 -23.54 -1.62
C LYS A 113 -11.80 -23.59 -2.21
N LYS A 114 -12.78 -23.02 -1.50
CA LYS A 114 -14.21 -23.06 -1.90
C LYS A 114 -14.57 -21.80 -2.69
N ASN A 115 -15.57 -21.91 -3.55
CA ASN A 115 -16.12 -20.80 -4.34
C ASN A 115 -15.07 -20.06 -5.16
N ARG A 116 -14.20 -20.79 -5.83
CA ARG A 116 -13.11 -20.23 -6.65
C ARG A 116 -13.65 -19.63 -7.95
N THR A 117 -13.92 -18.33 -7.94
CA THR A 117 -14.32 -17.55 -9.11
C THR A 117 -13.31 -16.43 -9.37
N PRO A 118 -13.13 -15.97 -10.61
CA PRO A 118 -12.28 -14.81 -10.91
C PRO A 118 -12.73 -13.55 -10.16
N GLU A 119 -14.04 -13.41 -9.92
CA GLU A 119 -14.64 -12.29 -9.18
C GLU A 119 -14.21 -12.28 -7.72
N ASN A 120 -14.01 -13.44 -7.12
CA ASN A 120 -13.50 -13.56 -5.77
C ASN A 120 -12.01 -13.20 -5.66
N ALA A 121 -11.22 -13.42 -6.71
CA ALA A 121 -9.85 -12.93 -6.74
C ALA A 121 -9.81 -11.40 -6.67
N VAL A 122 -10.65 -10.71 -7.43
CA VAL A 122 -10.78 -9.25 -7.37
C VAL A 122 -11.26 -8.80 -5.99
N LEU A 123 -12.24 -9.49 -5.40
CA LEU A 123 -12.75 -9.16 -4.08
C LEU A 123 -11.69 -9.34 -2.98
N TYR A 124 -10.84 -10.36 -3.08
CA TYR A 124 -9.67 -10.54 -2.21
C TYR A 124 -8.71 -9.35 -2.32
N GLY A 125 -8.37 -8.94 -3.56
CA GLY A 125 -7.49 -7.81 -3.81
C GLY A 125 -8.03 -6.50 -3.23
N ILE A 126 -9.34 -6.26 -3.36
CA ILE A 126 -10.01 -5.11 -2.73
C ILE A 126 -9.91 -5.17 -1.20
N GLY A 127 -10.04 -6.36 -0.60
CA GLY A 127 -9.87 -6.54 0.84
C GLY A 127 -8.44 -6.27 1.30
N HIS A 128 -7.46 -6.77 0.56
CA HIS A 128 -6.04 -6.59 0.84
C HIS A 128 -5.63 -5.11 0.78
N SER A 129 -5.84 -4.44 -0.35
CA SER A 129 -5.50 -3.02 -0.50
C SER A 129 -6.38 -2.09 0.34
N GLY A 130 -7.65 -2.46 0.54
CA GLY A 130 -8.55 -1.69 1.38
C GLY A 130 -8.09 -1.63 2.84
N ILE A 131 -7.67 -2.76 3.41
CA ILE A 131 -7.16 -2.78 4.80
C ILE A 131 -5.79 -2.09 4.90
N GLU A 132 -4.94 -2.13 3.87
CA GLU A 132 -3.70 -1.36 3.82
C GLU A 132 -3.99 0.14 3.97
N ILE A 133 -4.94 0.67 3.19
CA ILE A 133 -5.34 2.08 3.30
C ILE A 133 -5.89 2.38 4.70
N LEU A 134 -6.79 1.54 5.23
CA LEU A 134 -7.45 1.78 6.51
C LEU A 134 -6.56 1.57 7.73
N ALA A 135 -5.61 0.64 7.67
CA ALA A 135 -4.76 0.30 8.82
C ALA A 135 -3.38 0.98 8.81
N VAL A 136 -2.93 1.50 7.65
CA VAL A 136 -1.61 2.12 7.52
C VAL A 136 -1.73 3.60 7.19
N ILE A 137 -2.43 3.92 6.10
CA ILE A 137 -2.45 5.30 5.57
C ILE A 137 -3.43 6.19 6.35
N LEU A 138 -4.62 5.69 6.64
CA LEU A 138 -5.63 6.48 7.37
C LEU A 138 -5.15 6.93 8.75
N PRO A 139 -4.53 6.08 9.61
CA PRO A 139 -3.97 6.53 10.87
C PRO A 139 -2.89 7.62 10.72
N LEU A 140 -2.04 7.51 9.70
CA LEU A 140 -1.03 8.54 9.40
C LEU A 140 -1.70 9.87 9.03
N MET A 141 -2.72 9.87 8.18
CA MET A 141 -3.44 11.09 7.78
C MET A 141 -4.21 11.71 8.95
N ILE A 142 -4.78 10.88 9.84
CA ILE A 142 -5.41 11.36 11.08
C ILE A 142 -4.35 12.02 12.00
N THR A 143 -3.16 11.42 12.11
CA THR A 143 -2.05 12.00 12.87
C THR A 143 -1.64 13.34 12.27
N TYR A 144 -1.48 13.44 10.96
CA TYR A 144 -1.15 14.71 10.30
C TYR A 144 -2.24 15.78 10.55
N LEU A 145 -3.51 15.38 10.48
CA LEU A 145 -4.61 16.30 10.79
C LEU A 145 -4.56 16.79 12.24
N ALA A 146 -4.34 15.89 13.20
CA ALA A 146 -4.20 16.26 14.61
C ALA A 146 -3.03 17.21 14.84
N VAL A 147 -1.88 16.94 14.23
CA VAL A 147 -0.70 17.82 14.27
C VAL A 147 -1.02 19.20 13.69
N ALA A 148 -1.60 19.26 12.49
CA ALA A 148 -1.94 20.51 11.85
C ALA A 148 -2.93 21.35 12.69
N VAL A 149 -3.93 20.70 13.30
CA VAL A 149 -4.90 21.37 14.21
C VAL A 149 -4.21 21.92 15.44
N LEU A 150 -3.35 21.14 16.11
CA LEU A 150 -2.65 21.58 17.32
C LEU A 150 -1.71 22.76 17.05
N PHE A 151 -0.91 22.69 15.99
CA PHE A 151 0.00 23.79 15.64
C PHE A 151 -0.71 25.03 15.06
N SER A 152 -1.95 24.89 14.56
CA SER A 152 -2.72 26.02 14.04
C SER A 152 -3.13 27.05 15.10
N SER A 153 -3.14 26.66 16.37
CA SER A 153 -3.42 27.56 17.50
C SER A 153 -2.33 28.58 17.76
N GLY A 154 -1.10 28.34 17.25
CA GLY A 154 0.10 29.15 17.57
C GLY A 154 0.71 28.85 18.96
N ASP A 155 0.07 27.99 19.75
CA ASP A 155 0.58 27.53 21.05
C ASP A 155 1.44 26.28 20.86
N THR A 156 2.70 26.51 20.49
CA THR A 156 3.67 25.45 20.22
C THR A 156 3.96 24.61 21.46
N GLU A 157 4.00 25.21 22.63
CA GLU A 157 4.28 24.50 23.89
C GLU A 157 3.17 23.49 24.20
N ASN A 158 1.91 23.90 24.10
CA ASN A 158 0.76 23.01 24.27
C ASN A 158 0.73 21.92 23.20
N ALA A 159 1.03 22.24 21.93
CA ALA A 159 1.08 21.26 20.85
C ALA A 159 2.13 20.17 21.13
N LEU A 160 3.35 20.56 21.51
CA LEU A 160 4.44 19.62 21.82
C LEU A 160 4.12 18.75 23.03
N SER A 161 3.55 19.35 24.10
CA SER A 161 3.16 18.59 25.30
C SER A 161 2.06 17.58 25.02
N THR A 162 1.05 17.97 24.25
CA THR A 162 -0.08 17.08 23.84
C THR A 162 0.40 15.91 22.99
N LEU A 163 1.34 16.17 22.05
CA LEU A 163 1.93 15.14 21.20
C LEU A 163 3.03 14.35 21.91
N LYS A 164 3.38 14.69 23.16
CA LYS A 164 4.45 14.09 23.96
C LYS A 164 5.81 14.14 23.24
N ILE A 165 6.07 15.20 22.49
CA ILE A 165 7.36 15.43 21.84
C ILE A 165 8.34 16.01 22.87
N THR A 166 9.35 15.22 23.21
CA THR A 166 10.44 15.58 24.11
C THR A 166 11.67 16.06 23.32
N GLU A 167 12.69 16.59 24.00
CA GLU A 167 13.96 16.96 23.35
C GLU A 167 14.62 15.77 22.65
N GLU A 168 14.50 14.57 23.22
CA GLU A 168 15.06 13.34 22.66
C GLU A 168 14.34 12.91 21.37
N THR A 169 13.02 13.12 21.29
CA THR A 169 12.20 12.73 20.15
C THR A 169 12.00 13.85 19.11
N ALA A 170 12.40 15.08 19.44
CA ALA A 170 12.18 16.27 18.64
C ALA A 170 12.75 16.14 17.21
N ALA A 171 13.98 15.67 17.07
CA ALA A 171 14.64 15.50 15.78
C ALA A 171 13.91 14.51 14.86
N ALA A 172 13.36 13.43 15.42
CA ALA A 172 12.59 12.44 14.69
C ALA A 172 11.17 12.92 14.34
N ALA A 173 10.55 13.73 15.20
CA ALA A 173 9.20 14.24 15.01
C ALA A 173 9.12 15.42 14.02
N LEU A 174 10.17 16.23 13.93
CA LEU A 174 10.17 17.47 13.15
C LEU A 174 9.76 17.31 11.68
N PRO A 175 10.28 16.33 10.92
CA PRO A 175 9.88 16.15 9.52
C PRO A 175 8.36 15.88 9.36
N SER A 176 7.78 15.08 10.25
CA SER A 176 6.35 14.77 10.23
C SER A 176 5.49 15.99 10.57
N VAL A 177 5.92 16.80 11.52
CA VAL A 177 5.22 18.04 11.88
C VAL A 177 5.29 19.06 10.73
N GLN A 178 6.45 19.21 10.08
CA GLN A 178 6.61 20.05 8.90
C GLN A 178 5.75 19.58 7.73
N ALA A 179 5.72 18.25 7.47
CA ALA A 179 4.88 17.68 6.42
C ALA A 179 3.38 17.92 6.67
N ALA A 180 2.93 17.78 7.91
CA ALA A 180 1.54 18.06 8.29
C ALA A 180 1.19 19.53 8.13
N ALA A 181 2.09 20.44 8.55
CA ALA A 181 1.89 21.89 8.45
C ALA A 181 1.90 22.40 7.01
N ALA A 182 2.70 21.78 6.14
CA ALA A 182 2.83 22.13 4.72
C ALA A 182 1.86 21.38 3.80
N PHE A 183 1.04 20.47 4.33
CA PHE A 183 0.13 19.65 3.53
C PHE A 183 -0.88 20.52 2.78
N ASP A 184 -0.99 20.34 1.46
CA ASP A 184 -1.83 21.15 0.60
C ASP A 184 -2.69 20.31 -0.35
N TYR A 185 -3.48 20.96 -1.21
CA TYR A 185 -4.32 20.28 -2.19
C TYR A 185 -3.53 19.49 -3.23
N SER A 186 -2.27 19.86 -3.53
CA SER A 186 -1.41 19.10 -4.43
C SER A 186 -0.98 17.80 -3.78
N MET A 187 -0.54 17.86 -2.52
CA MET A 187 -0.20 16.66 -1.73
C MET A 187 -1.42 15.76 -1.51
N MET A 188 -2.60 16.34 -1.28
CA MET A 188 -3.85 15.59 -1.23
C MET A 188 -4.09 14.83 -2.54
N ALA A 189 -4.00 15.51 -3.69
CA ALA A 189 -4.23 14.88 -4.98
C ALA A 189 -3.25 13.74 -5.25
N MET A 190 -1.97 13.91 -4.94
CA MET A 190 -0.94 12.88 -5.06
C MET A 190 -1.26 11.68 -4.17
N ASN A 191 -1.56 11.89 -2.89
CA ASN A 191 -1.95 10.80 -1.98
C ASN A 191 -3.16 10.02 -2.49
N VAL A 192 -4.17 10.69 -3.03
CA VAL A 192 -5.36 10.03 -3.58
C VAL A 192 -5.01 9.21 -4.82
N ILE A 193 -4.22 9.77 -5.75
CA ILE A 193 -3.77 9.06 -6.96
C ILE A 193 -2.96 7.82 -6.58
N GLU A 194 -2.02 7.96 -5.66
CA GLU A 194 -1.19 6.85 -5.17
C GLU A 194 -2.05 5.73 -4.57
N ARG A 195 -3.06 6.07 -3.74
CA ARG A 195 -3.95 5.06 -3.16
C ARG A 195 -4.86 4.41 -4.20
N LEU A 196 -5.28 5.11 -5.21
CA LEU A 196 -5.98 4.50 -6.35
C LEU A 196 -5.06 3.55 -7.12
N CYS A 197 -3.82 3.95 -7.39
CA CYS A 197 -2.82 3.07 -8.00
C CYS A 197 -2.59 1.81 -7.16
N ALA A 198 -2.42 1.94 -5.84
CA ALA A 198 -2.26 0.80 -4.93
C ALA A 198 -3.47 -0.13 -4.95
N MET A 199 -4.71 0.40 -4.92
CA MET A 199 -5.94 -0.40 -5.04
C MET A 199 -5.98 -1.24 -6.32
N PHE A 200 -5.67 -0.62 -7.47
CA PHE A 200 -5.63 -1.32 -8.75
C PHE A 200 -4.49 -2.32 -8.83
N LEU A 201 -3.29 -1.96 -8.35
CA LEU A 201 -2.11 -2.79 -8.37
C LEU A 201 -2.33 -4.08 -7.57
N HIS A 202 -2.68 -3.98 -6.28
CA HIS A 202 -2.86 -5.15 -5.42
C HIS A 202 -4.02 -6.04 -5.88
N THR A 203 -5.08 -5.42 -6.44
CA THR A 203 -6.16 -6.18 -7.08
C THR A 203 -5.64 -6.94 -8.31
N ALA A 204 -4.82 -6.31 -9.14
CA ALA A 204 -4.23 -6.93 -10.33
C ALA A 204 -3.24 -8.05 -9.96
N LEU A 205 -2.35 -7.81 -8.99
CA LEU A 205 -1.42 -8.83 -8.47
C LEU A 205 -2.19 -10.04 -7.92
N THR A 206 -3.30 -9.80 -7.22
CA THR A 206 -4.16 -10.89 -6.74
C THR A 206 -4.72 -11.73 -7.89
N VAL A 207 -5.17 -11.10 -8.96
CA VAL A 207 -5.67 -11.80 -10.16
C VAL A 207 -4.56 -12.63 -10.81
N ILE A 208 -3.33 -12.11 -10.89
CA ILE A 208 -2.17 -12.82 -11.44
C ILE A 208 -1.84 -14.06 -10.61
N VAL A 209 -1.70 -13.91 -9.28
CA VAL A 209 -1.43 -15.03 -8.37
C VAL A 209 -2.55 -16.06 -8.43
N TYR A 210 -3.79 -15.60 -8.42
CA TYR A 210 -4.97 -16.48 -8.48
C TYR A 210 -5.03 -17.27 -9.79
N TYR A 211 -4.75 -16.63 -10.94
CA TYR A 211 -4.63 -17.31 -12.23
C TYR A 211 -3.59 -18.43 -12.17
N GLY A 212 -2.42 -18.17 -11.59
CA GLY A 212 -1.37 -19.16 -11.39
C GLY A 212 -1.84 -20.38 -10.59
N ILE A 213 -2.68 -20.16 -9.56
CA ILE A 213 -3.23 -21.23 -8.73
C ILE A 213 -4.26 -22.07 -9.51
N VAL A 214 -5.22 -21.43 -10.17
CA VAL A 214 -6.33 -22.16 -10.83
C VAL A 214 -5.93 -22.81 -12.14
N ARG A 215 -4.91 -22.28 -12.82
CA ARG A 215 -4.38 -22.83 -14.08
C ARG A 215 -3.05 -23.57 -13.90
N ALA A 216 -2.60 -23.79 -12.67
CA ALA A 216 -1.33 -24.46 -12.33
C ALA A 216 -0.09 -23.83 -12.99
N GLN A 217 -0.12 -22.51 -13.25
CA GLN A 217 0.97 -21.74 -13.88
C GLN A 217 1.95 -21.24 -12.83
N ARG A 218 3.04 -21.97 -12.60
CA ARG A 218 4.02 -21.67 -11.53
C ARG A 218 4.73 -20.33 -11.68
N ALA A 219 4.86 -19.82 -12.91
CA ALA A 219 5.53 -18.54 -13.19
C ALA A 219 4.76 -17.31 -12.69
N CYS A 220 3.45 -17.45 -12.40
CA CYS A 220 2.63 -16.31 -11.99
C CYS A 220 3.01 -15.74 -10.62
N LEU A 221 3.45 -16.59 -9.67
CA LEU A 221 3.89 -16.10 -8.36
C LEU A 221 5.19 -15.27 -8.45
N PRO A 222 6.30 -15.77 -9.01
CA PRO A 222 7.50 -14.94 -9.16
C PRO A 222 7.25 -13.70 -10.03
N MET A 223 6.39 -13.76 -11.04
CA MET A 223 6.00 -12.59 -11.82
C MET A 223 5.29 -11.55 -10.95
N ALA A 224 4.37 -11.95 -10.08
CA ALA A 224 3.70 -11.04 -9.16
C ALA A 224 4.69 -10.40 -8.17
N VAL A 225 5.61 -11.19 -7.60
CA VAL A 225 6.69 -10.68 -6.72
C VAL A 225 7.52 -9.63 -7.45
N ILE A 226 7.98 -9.88 -8.69
CA ILE A 226 8.78 -8.94 -9.46
C ILE A 226 7.99 -7.66 -9.77
N LEU A 227 6.73 -7.77 -10.18
CA LEU A 227 5.89 -6.60 -10.47
C LEU A 227 5.67 -5.74 -9.22
N HIS A 228 5.48 -6.37 -8.06
CA HIS A 228 5.38 -5.67 -6.78
C HIS A 228 6.70 -4.96 -6.44
N MET A 229 7.83 -5.66 -6.48
CA MET A 229 9.16 -5.08 -6.23
C MET A 229 9.44 -3.88 -7.15
N LEU A 230 9.09 -3.98 -8.44
CA LEU A 230 9.24 -2.88 -9.39
C LEU A 230 8.40 -1.67 -9.00
N MET A 231 7.16 -1.89 -8.56
CA MET A 231 6.30 -0.81 -8.08
C MET A 231 6.95 -0.05 -6.92
N ASP A 232 7.47 -0.77 -5.93
CA ASP A 232 8.01 -0.20 -4.70
C ASP A 232 9.41 0.41 -4.86
N THR A 233 10.06 0.20 -6.01
CA THR A 233 11.43 0.70 -6.24
C THR A 233 11.51 2.22 -6.11
N PHE A 234 10.60 2.96 -6.73
CA PHE A 234 10.64 4.43 -6.70
C PHE A 234 10.20 5.01 -5.34
N PRO A 235 9.16 4.51 -4.67
CA PRO A 235 8.89 4.86 -3.27
C PRO A 235 10.10 4.68 -2.36
N ALA A 236 10.83 3.57 -2.46
CA ALA A 236 12.02 3.31 -1.66
C ALA A 236 13.18 4.28 -1.99
N LEU A 237 13.39 4.62 -3.26
CA LEU A 237 14.36 5.63 -3.70
C LEU A 237 13.98 7.04 -3.20
N TYR A 238 12.70 7.38 -3.20
CA TYR A 238 12.19 8.64 -2.65
C TYR A 238 12.44 8.74 -1.15
N GLN A 239 12.18 7.69 -0.39
CA GLN A 239 12.48 7.65 1.06
C GLN A 239 13.96 7.89 1.35
N ARG A 240 14.85 7.58 0.41
CA ARG A 240 16.30 7.83 0.51
C ARG A 240 16.72 9.19 -0.07
N GLY A 241 15.77 10.01 -0.51
CA GLY A 241 16.05 11.33 -1.09
C GLY A 241 16.75 11.29 -2.45
N VAL A 242 16.73 10.14 -3.16
CA VAL A 242 17.41 9.99 -4.47
C VAL A 242 16.60 10.60 -5.60
N ILE A 243 15.27 10.54 -5.51
CA ILE A 243 14.34 11.04 -6.54
C ILE A 243 13.26 11.91 -5.92
N GLY A 244 12.63 12.73 -6.76
CA GLY A 244 11.51 13.58 -6.33
C GLY A 244 10.16 12.86 -6.38
N LEU A 245 9.18 13.40 -5.68
CA LEU A 245 7.84 12.83 -5.56
C LEU A 245 7.16 12.61 -6.92
N TRP A 246 7.29 13.53 -7.86
CA TRP A 246 6.72 13.38 -9.21
C TRP A 246 7.20 12.13 -9.97
N ALA A 247 8.47 11.75 -9.76
CA ALA A 247 8.99 10.51 -10.36
C ALA A 247 8.29 9.28 -9.78
N VAL A 248 7.95 9.29 -8.49
CA VAL A 248 7.18 8.22 -7.84
C VAL A 248 5.80 8.08 -8.46
N GLU A 249 5.09 9.20 -8.62
CA GLU A 249 3.72 9.19 -9.15
C GLU A 249 3.65 8.68 -10.60
N VAL A 250 4.55 9.17 -11.45
CA VAL A 250 4.62 8.70 -12.85
C VAL A 250 4.95 7.21 -12.90
N TRP A 251 5.92 6.76 -12.10
CA TRP A 251 6.29 5.35 -12.01
C TRP A 251 5.13 4.49 -11.54
N ALA A 252 4.45 4.90 -10.46
CA ALA A 252 3.29 4.22 -9.91
C ALA A 252 2.17 4.06 -10.95
N ALA A 253 1.86 5.14 -11.68
CA ALA A 253 0.84 5.09 -12.73
C ALA A 253 1.20 4.13 -13.86
N VAL A 254 2.47 4.16 -14.34
CA VAL A 254 2.95 3.28 -15.42
C VAL A 254 2.91 1.82 -15.00
N TRP A 255 3.49 1.47 -13.83
CA TRP A 255 3.54 0.08 -13.39
C TRP A 255 2.17 -0.46 -12.98
N THR A 256 1.30 0.36 -12.42
CA THR A 256 -0.10 0.00 -12.21
C THR A 256 -0.78 -0.33 -13.53
N ALA A 257 -0.64 0.52 -14.55
CA ALA A 257 -1.24 0.27 -15.86
C ALA A 257 -0.75 -1.04 -16.50
N VAL A 258 0.57 -1.30 -16.45
CA VAL A 258 1.17 -2.55 -16.95
C VAL A 258 0.61 -3.76 -16.21
N THR A 259 0.58 -3.72 -14.88
CA THR A 259 0.12 -4.83 -14.05
C THR A 259 -1.37 -5.11 -14.24
N VAL A 260 -2.18 -4.05 -14.33
CA VAL A 260 -3.62 -4.14 -14.61
C VAL A 260 -3.86 -4.71 -16.00
N PHE A 261 -3.09 -4.30 -17.01
CA PHE A 261 -3.20 -4.87 -18.36
C PHE A 261 -2.96 -6.38 -18.36
N ILE A 262 -1.89 -6.85 -17.71
CA ILE A 262 -1.59 -8.28 -17.57
C ILE A 262 -2.75 -8.99 -16.84
N ALA A 263 -3.21 -8.44 -15.72
CA ALA A 263 -4.28 -9.02 -14.93
C ALA A 263 -5.60 -9.12 -15.70
N VAL A 264 -5.97 -8.11 -16.50
CA VAL A 264 -7.18 -8.13 -17.34
C VAL A 264 -7.10 -9.23 -18.39
N MET A 265 -5.94 -9.42 -19.01
CA MET A 265 -5.73 -10.51 -19.96
C MET A 265 -5.91 -11.89 -19.30
N LEU A 266 -5.31 -12.09 -18.12
CA LEU A 266 -5.44 -13.34 -17.37
C LEU A 266 -6.85 -13.57 -16.83
N TYR A 267 -7.52 -12.49 -16.37
CA TYR A 267 -8.91 -12.55 -15.93
C TYR A 267 -9.85 -13.01 -17.06
N ARG A 268 -9.67 -12.45 -18.28
CA ARG A 268 -10.43 -12.88 -19.46
C ARG A 268 -10.17 -14.35 -19.79
N LYS A 269 -8.92 -14.81 -19.75
CA LYS A 269 -8.56 -16.22 -19.96
C LYS A 269 -9.20 -17.16 -18.93
N MET A 270 -9.39 -16.72 -17.67
CA MET A 270 -10.10 -17.54 -16.67
C MET A 270 -11.60 -17.72 -17.00
N LYS A 271 -12.21 -16.76 -17.69
CA LYS A 271 -13.62 -16.80 -18.06
C LYS A 271 -13.92 -17.59 -19.34
N MET A 272 -12.90 -17.91 -20.14
CA MET A 272 -13.09 -18.74 -21.33
C MET A 272 -13.28 -20.22 -20.94
N PRO A 273 -14.20 -20.94 -21.62
CA PRO A 273 -14.31 -22.39 -21.47
C PRO A 273 -12.98 -23.08 -21.76
N CYS A 274 -12.69 -24.19 -21.07
CA CYS A 274 -11.42 -24.92 -21.23
C CYS A 274 -11.19 -25.43 -22.65
N ASP A 275 -12.24 -25.64 -23.46
CA ASP A 275 -12.14 -26.20 -24.79
C ASP A 275 -11.59 -25.26 -25.87
N ALA A 276 -11.54 -23.94 -25.60
CA ALA A 276 -11.01 -22.95 -26.53
C ALA A 276 -9.48 -22.75 -26.44
N ALA A 277 -8.82 -23.33 -25.44
CA ALA A 277 -7.39 -23.15 -25.21
C ALA A 277 -6.50 -24.18 -25.94
N GLY A 278 -7.10 -25.16 -26.58
CA GLY A 278 -6.39 -26.29 -27.25
C GLY A 278 -6.24 -26.19 -28.76
N SER A 279 -6.81 -25.20 -29.45
CA SER A 279 -6.85 -25.17 -30.92
C SER A 279 -5.92 -24.15 -31.61
N SER A 280 -4.95 -23.58 -30.88
CA SER A 280 -3.97 -22.65 -31.50
C SER A 280 -2.51 -23.14 -31.42
N SER A 281 -2.31 -24.46 -31.64
CA SER A 281 -0.97 -25.01 -31.89
C SER A 281 -1.05 -26.01 -33.02
N ILE A 282 -1.05 -25.54 -34.24
CA ILE A 282 -0.49 -26.16 -35.43
C ILE A 282 0.33 -25.11 -36.18
#